data_0c6b8d6c0384300e6fde9e593ca246b0
#
_entry.id   0c6b8d6c0384300e6fde9e593ca246b0
#
_cell.length_a   1.000
_cell.length_b   1.000
_cell.length_c   1.000
_cell.angle_alpha   90.00
_cell.angle_beta   90.00
_cell.angle_gamma   90.00
#
_symmetry.space_group_name_H-M   'P 1'
#
loop_
_entity.id
_entity.type
_entity.pdbx_description
1 polymer ?
#
loop_
_entity_poly.entity_id
_entity_poly.type
_entity_poly.pdbx_seq_one_letter_code
_entity_poly.pdbx_strand_id
1 'polypeptide(L)'
;MLERASASLSGTSADGWASEQAAAQQVSLAELVPAIKRSFWVIAGCVFAAVLLALFYIAITPSSYVATAQLLIGSGKQPYLLQDNVVDLTIDNAQVESQVEVLRSERVANDVVGALGLEHDPDFRSDDASTDYERHRIALARFRDGLSTRRVGQSYVIEVSFRSTDPDKAARITNAITAAYIRDQLSAKTDVAQQASQWMQERVTELSAKLNTAAAAVQKFRAENGISDNNTNNQPRLIDKLTGLEAQAQAYRKLYESFLQKLTENQQQESYPVSNARVITEASTPLAKTYPKSKLILLLSVLLGLIAAAAVAAIRSVLDGSVRNAKQIRQVLGLDWLASLPTYRQNDAAAGHVEALDAPFSPFSDAIRGIKVSLQNASRGKPVLCLGVMSLLPGEGKSTLAANLAALFAASGSKTLLIDADCCAPSLGRRLAPVTQRGLVEALRDGPEESITLDPKTEAFILPLSHPERLTNSADLLASPAMKELLAQLAAGFAIVIFDLPPLSRAVDARVLGPQLDQCILLVEWGRTPLEQLKEVVDLLRAEQIPVLGTIINKVEDGVPPLFGWRPADLRQLTQSGYFDWAIHGVSSRWAGLRSWRRASR
;
A
#
# COMPACT_ATOMS: atom_id res chain seq x y z
N MET A 1 -59.09 -27.21 -23.75
CA MET A 1 -57.82 -27.07 -24.46
C MET A 1 -57.33 -25.62 -24.56
N LEU A 2 -57.71 -24.76 -23.61
CA LEU A 2 -57.34 -23.33 -23.57
C LEU A 2 -56.73 -22.86 -22.22
N GLU A 3 -56.28 -23.81 -21.38
CA GLU A 3 -55.70 -23.50 -20.05
C GLU A 3 -54.21 -23.89 -19.91
N ARG A 4 -53.52 -24.23 -21.02
CA ARG A 4 -52.08 -24.55 -21.01
C ARG A 4 -51.17 -23.53 -21.72
N ALA A 5 -51.66 -22.41 -22.13
CA ALA A 5 -50.87 -21.39 -22.87
C ALA A 5 -50.51 -20.13 -22.06
N SER A 6 -50.85 -20.02 -20.75
CA SER A 6 -50.54 -18.84 -19.94
C SER A 6 -49.43 -19.02 -18.90
N ALA A 7 -48.74 -20.16 -18.88
CA ALA A 7 -47.71 -20.46 -17.86
C ALA A 7 -46.25 -20.38 -18.36
N SER A 8 -45.98 -19.90 -19.59
CA SER A 8 -44.60 -19.90 -20.14
C SER A 8 -44.03 -18.50 -20.46
N LEU A 9 -44.62 -17.42 -19.99
CA LEU A 9 -44.12 -16.06 -20.28
C LEU A 9 -43.73 -15.19 -19.06
N SER A 10 -43.61 -15.78 -17.86
CA SER A 10 -43.28 -15.01 -16.65
C SER A 10 -41.93 -15.42 -15.96
N GLY A 11 -41.09 -16.18 -16.62
CA GLY A 11 -39.86 -16.76 -16.00
C GLY A 11 -38.51 -16.27 -16.51
N THR A 12 -38.39 -15.33 -17.47
CA THR A 12 -37.10 -15.06 -18.13
C THR A 12 -36.62 -13.62 -18.06
N SER A 13 -37.27 -12.70 -17.33
CA SER A 13 -36.84 -11.30 -17.30
C SER A 13 -36.17 -10.83 -15.98
N ALA A 14 -36.28 -11.56 -14.88
CA ALA A 14 -35.71 -11.12 -13.60
C ALA A 14 -34.28 -11.57 -13.37
N ASP A 15 -33.89 -12.76 -13.85
CA ASP A 15 -32.54 -13.30 -13.63
C ASP A 15 -31.49 -12.74 -14.60
N GLY A 16 -31.91 -12.20 -15.75
CA GLY A 16 -31.03 -11.53 -16.70
C GLY A 16 -30.46 -10.21 -16.18
N TRP A 17 -31.26 -9.44 -15.43
CA TRP A 17 -30.86 -8.15 -14.87
C TRP A 17 -29.93 -8.27 -13.66
N ALA A 18 -30.07 -9.31 -12.86
CA ALA A 18 -29.21 -9.56 -11.70
C ALA A 18 -27.81 -10.06 -12.10
N SER A 19 -27.72 -10.84 -13.18
CA SER A 19 -26.43 -11.31 -13.70
C SER A 19 -25.65 -10.21 -14.43
N GLU A 20 -26.34 -9.27 -15.07
CA GLU A 20 -25.72 -8.11 -15.75
C GLU A 20 -25.21 -7.06 -14.75
N GLN A 21 -25.88 -6.87 -13.62
CA GLN A 21 -25.41 -6.01 -12.53
C GLN A 21 -24.21 -6.62 -11.76
N ALA A 22 -24.14 -7.93 -11.61
CA ALA A 22 -23.00 -8.62 -11.01
C ALA A 22 -21.76 -8.61 -11.92
N ALA A 23 -21.92 -8.61 -13.24
CA ALA A 23 -20.84 -8.49 -14.21
C ALA A 23 -20.27 -7.06 -14.30
N ALA A 24 -20.99 -6.03 -13.82
CA ALA A 24 -20.55 -4.64 -13.86
C ALA A 24 -19.52 -4.26 -12.78
N GLN A 25 -19.21 -5.14 -11.84
CA GLN A 25 -18.23 -4.88 -10.76
C GLN A 25 -16.86 -5.57 -10.94
N GLN A 26 -16.62 -6.27 -12.03
CA GLN A 26 -15.27 -6.75 -12.31
C GLN A 26 -14.43 -5.59 -12.83
N VAL A 27 -13.68 -4.97 -11.92
CA VAL A 27 -12.58 -4.03 -12.27
C VAL A 27 -11.60 -4.82 -13.13
N SER A 28 -11.64 -4.60 -14.44
CA SER A 28 -10.74 -5.23 -15.39
C SER A 28 -9.30 -4.78 -15.07
N LEU A 29 -8.39 -5.74 -14.92
CA LEU A 29 -6.95 -5.46 -14.73
C LEU A 29 -6.39 -4.53 -15.81
N ALA A 30 -7.02 -4.50 -16.99
CA ALA A 30 -6.66 -3.59 -18.09
C ALA A 30 -6.97 -2.10 -17.79
N GLU A 31 -7.89 -1.81 -16.86
CA GLU A 31 -8.22 -0.43 -16.46
C GLU A 31 -7.27 0.09 -15.36
N LEU A 32 -6.55 -0.80 -14.67
CA LEU A 32 -5.59 -0.41 -13.62
C LEU A 32 -4.32 0.23 -14.19
N VAL A 33 -3.85 -0.22 -15.33
CA VAL A 33 -2.60 0.29 -15.95
C VAL A 33 -2.65 1.78 -16.30
N PRO A 34 -3.68 2.29 -16.99
CA PRO A 34 -3.82 3.73 -17.23
C PRO A 34 -4.07 4.54 -15.94
N ALA A 35 -4.80 3.98 -14.97
CA ALA A 35 -5.03 4.62 -13.69
C ALA A 35 -3.72 4.79 -12.89
N ILE A 36 -2.85 3.78 -12.88
CA ILE A 36 -1.52 3.82 -12.24
C ILE A 36 -0.62 4.85 -12.95
N LYS A 37 -0.56 4.87 -14.28
CA LYS A 37 0.23 5.86 -15.02
C LYS A 37 -0.18 7.30 -14.69
N ARG A 38 -1.48 7.55 -14.61
CA ARG A 38 -2.01 8.88 -14.30
C ARG A 38 -1.76 9.30 -12.85
N SER A 39 -1.80 8.34 -11.92
CA SER A 39 -1.58 8.58 -10.49
C SER A 39 -0.11 8.41 -10.08
N PHE A 40 0.80 8.19 -11.02
CA PHE A 40 2.22 7.91 -10.74
C PHE A 40 2.86 8.93 -9.80
N TRP A 41 2.68 10.23 -10.07
CA TRP A 41 3.23 11.30 -9.22
C TRP A 41 2.63 11.33 -7.82
N VAL A 42 1.36 10.95 -7.68
CA VAL A 42 0.70 10.84 -6.37
C VAL A 42 1.23 9.63 -5.60
N ILE A 43 1.36 8.49 -6.30
CA ILE A 43 1.93 7.26 -5.71
C ILE A 43 3.37 7.52 -5.27
N ALA A 44 4.19 8.08 -6.14
CA ALA A 44 5.57 8.44 -5.85
C ALA A 44 5.67 9.42 -4.66
N GLY A 45 4.81 10.42 -4.60
CA GLY A 45 4.74 11.41 -3.52
C GLY A 45 4.37 10.79 -2.16
N CYS A 46 3.34 9.94 -2.12
CA CYS A 46 2.92 9.26 -0.90
C CYS A 46 3.98 8.30 -0.37
N VAL A 47 4.59 7.50 -1.24
CA VAL A 47 5.66 6.56 -0.87
C VAL A 47 6.90 7.34 -0.40
N PHE A 48 7.28 8.41 -1.10
CA PHE A 48 8.40 9.25 -0.72
C PHE A 48 8.20 9.91 0.65
N ALA A 49 7.01 10.45 0.92
CA ALA A 49 6.67 11.03 2.22
C ALA A 49 6.71 9.98 3.34
N ALA A 50 6.18 8.77 3.10
CA ALA A 50 6.22 7.68 4.07
C ALA A 50 7.66 7.23 4.39
N VAL A 51 8.51 7.13 3.36
CA VAL A 51 9.94 6.77 3.53
C VAL A 51 10.70 7.87 4.26
N LEU A 52 10.44 9.16 3.96
CA LEU A 52 11.04 10.27 4.70
C LEU A 52 10.68 10.25 6.18
N LEU A 53 9.41 10.02 6.52
CA LEU A 53 8.97 9.88 7.90
C LEU A 53 9.65 8.69 8.60
N ALA A 54 9.81 7.58 7.91
CA ALA A 54 10.52 6.41 8.44
C ALA A 54 12.01 6.69 8.68
N LEU A 55 12.68 7.37 7.76
CA LEU A 55 14.07 7.79 7.92
C LEU A 55 14.24 8.77 9.07
N PHE A 56 13.33 9.73 9.20
CA PHE A 56 13.30 10.68 10.31
C PHE A 56 13.11 9.95 11.66
N TYR A 57 12.20 9.00 11.73
CA TYR A 57 12.01 8.15 12.91
C TYR A 57 13.28 7.36 13.26
N ILE A 58 13.93 6.73 12.26
CA ILE A 58 15.18 5.98 12.47
C ILE A 58 16.32 6.89 12.94
N ALA A 59 16.37 8.14 12.48
CA ALA A 59 17.42 9.09 12.83
C ALA A 59 17.27 9.63 14.27
N ILE A 60 16.04 9.84 14.74
CA ILE A 60 15.77 10.34 16.11
C ILE A 60 15.82 9.24 17.15
N THR A 61 15.46 7.99 16.78
CA THR A 61 15.39 6.89 17.74
C THR A 61 16.79 6.44 18.13
N PRO A 62 17.16 6.45 19.44
CA PRO A 62 18.48 6.01 19.89
C PRO A 62 18.69 4.53 19.54
N SER A 63 19.87 4.23 19.01
CA SER A 63 20.25 2.85 18.69
C SER A 63 20.51 2.08 19.98
N SER A 64 20.03 0.84 20.03
CA SER A 64 20.34 -0.07 21.14
C SER A 64 20.99 -1.35 20.65
N TYR A 65 21.89 -1.84 21.46
CA TYR A 65 22.71 -3.03 21.24
C TYR A 65 22.38 -4.05 22.32
N VAL A 66 22.37 -5.33 21.96
CA VAL A 66 22.14 -6.44 22.89
C VAL A 66 23.34 -7.34 22.85
N ALA A 67 24.01 -7.47 23.98
CA ALA A 67 25.08 -8.45 24.17
C ALA A 67 24.52 -9.70 24.85
N THR A 68 24.99 -10.88 24.50
CA THR A 68 24.48 -12.16 25.00
C THR A 68 25.63 -13.03 25.51
N ALA A 69 25.44 -13.63 26.67
CA ALA A 69 26.30 -14.65 27.23
C ALA A 69 25.52 -15.94 27.48
N GLN A 70 26.21 -17.09 27.49
CA GLN A 70 25.58 -18.37 27.75
C GLN A 70 26.22 -19.05 28.96
N LEU A 71 25.36 -19.45 29.90
CA LEU A 71 25.71 -20.18 31.10
C LEU A 71 25.20 -21.61 31.01
N LEU A 72 26.08 -22.60 31.26
CA LEU A 72 25.68 -23.99 31.51
C LEU A 72 25.49 -24.20 33.00
N ILE A 73 24.33 -24.68 33.38
CA ILE A 73 24.04 -25.11 34.75
C ILE A 73 24.26 -26.62 34.83
N GLY A 74 25.20 -27.04 35.65
CA GLY A 74 25.42 -28.45 35.89
C GLY A 74 24.23 -29.07 36.64
N SER A 75 23.80 -30.25 36.24
CA SER A 75 22.89 -31.06 37.05
C SER A 75 23.61 -31.37 38.37
N GLY A 76 23.06 -30.90 39.49
CA GLY A 76 23.66 -31.07 40.84
C GLY A 76 23.74 -32.50 41.34
N LYS A 77 23.80 -33.49 40.48
CA LYS A 77 23.99 -34.90 40.84
C LYS A 77 25.43 -35.10 41.30
N GLN A 78 25.63 -35.13 42.62
CA GLN A 78 26.87 -35.68 43.19
C GLN A 78 26.93 -37.19 42.84
N PRO A 79 28.09 -37.69 42.37
CA PRO A 79 28.20 -39.08 41.93
C PRO A 79 28.24 -40.11 43.08
N TYR A 80 27.89 -39.73 44.29
CA TYR A 80 27.91 -40.59 45.46
C TYR A 80 26.52 -40.77 46.02
N LEU A 81 25.79 -41.72 45.50
CA LEU A 81 24.92 -42.68 46.23
C LEU A 81 24.14 -43.48 45.17
N LEU A 82 24.53 -44.73 45.05
CA LEU A 82 23.79 -45.78 44.34
C LEU A 82 22.37 -45.89 44.94
N GLN A 83 21.42 -45.33 44.26
CA GLN A 83 20.03 -45.75 44.42
C GLN A 83 19.28 -45.51 43.11
N ASP A 84 18.97 -46.58 42.42
CA ASP A 84 18.02 -46.64 41.30
C ASP A 84 16.69 -46.01 41.72
N ASN A 85 16.44 -44.79 41.29
CA ASN A 85 15.08 -44.26 41.22
C ASN A 85 14.95 -43.51 39.91
N VAL A 86 13.91 -43.85 39.18
CA VAL A 86 13.42 -43.21 37.96
C VAL A 86 13.35 -41.70 38.20
N VAL A 87 14.29 -40.96 37.63
CA VAL A 87 14.39 -39.53 37.76
C VAL A 87 13.29 -38.89 36.93
N ASP A 88 12.32 -38.31 37.62
CA ASP A 88 11.25 -37.55 36.99
C ASP A 88 11.83 -36.35 36.26
N LEU A 89 11.72 -36.35 34.94
CA LEU A 89 12.22 -35.28 34.06
C LEU A 89 11.59 -33.90 34.36
N THR A 90 10.50 -33.87 35.06
CA THR A 90 9.78 -32.65 35.48
C THR A 90 10.52 -31.88 36.57
N ILE A 91 11.24 -32.54 37.46
CA ILE A 91 11.99 -31.91 38.56
C ILE A 91 13.20 -31.15 38.01
N ASP A 92 13.87 -31.68 37.01
CA ASP A 92 15.03 -31.03 36.36
C ASP A 92 14.65 -29.71 35.67
N ASN A 93 13.46 -29.61 35.09
CA ASN A 93 12.98 -28.40 34.42
C ASN A 93 12.72 -27.26 35.40
N ALA A 94 12.10 -27.55 36.56
CA ALA A 94 11.84 -26.57 37.61
C ALA A 94 13.14 -26.02 38.24
N GLN A 95 14.18 -26.84 38.31
CA GLN A 95 15.48 -26.41 38.82
C GLN A 95 16.14 -25.37 37.93
N VAL A 96 16.16 -25.55 36.61
CA VAL A 96 16.72 -24.56 35.69
C VAL A 96 15.93 -23.27 35.70
N GLU A 97 14.58 -23.35 35.73
CA GLU A 97 13.72 -22.18 35.83
C GLU A 97 13.98 -21.39 37.13
N SER A 98 14.17 -22.08 38.26
CA SER A 98 14.55 -21.42 39.50
C SER A 98 15.89 -20.68 39.40
N GLN A 99 16.86 -21.21 38.63
CA GLN A 99 18.14 -20.53 38.42
C GLN A 99 18.01 -19.29 37.52
N VAL A 100 17.05 -19.30 36.58
CA VAL A 100 16.70 -18.09 35.80
C VAL A 100 16.18 -16.97 36.70
N GLU A 101 15.36 -17.31 37.72
CA GLU A 101 14.87 -16.32 38.69
C GLU A 101 15.98 -15.84 39.64
N VAL A 102 16.92 -16.70 40.02
CA VAL A 102 18.11 -16.27 40.79
C VAL A 102 18.96 -15.26 40.02
N LEU A 103 19.15 -15.46 38.69
CA LEU A 103 19.82 -14.50 37.82
C LEU A 103 19.11 -13.13 37.75
N ARG A 104 17.78 -13.11 37.92
CA ARG A 104 16.98 -11.89 37.99
C ARG A 104 16.87 -11.28 39.37
N SER A 105 17.44 -11.94 40.36
CA SER A 105 17.33 -11.51 41.75
C SER A 105 17.91 -10.12 41.97
N GLU A 106 17.36 -9.43 42.95
CA GLU A 106 17.84 -8.11 43.36
C GLU A 106 19.28 -8.17 43.90
N ARG A 107 19.68 -9.28 44.49
CA ARG A 107 21.01 -9.49 44.98
C ARG A 107 22.08 -9.45 43.88
N VAL A 108 21.86 -10.20 42.80
CA VAL A 108 22.77 -10.19 41.64
C VAL A 108 22.77 -8.81 40.97
N ALA A 109 21.59 -8.17 40.86
CA ALA A 109 21.47 -6.84 40.27
C ALA A 109 22.22 -5.78 41.08
N ASN A 110 22.08 -5.78 42.41
CA ASN A 110 22.79 -4.87 43.31
C ASN A 110 24.31 -5.06 43.23
N ASP A 111 24.78 -6.31 43.19
CA ASP A 111 26.20 -6.63 43.04
C ASP A 111 26.77 -6.02 41.75
N VAL A 112 26.05 -6.14 40.62
CA VAL A 112 26.50 -5.62 39.35
C VAL A 112 26.43 -4.10 39.30
N VAL A 113 25.33 -3.49 39.77
CA VAL A 113 25.15 -2.05 39.85
C VAL A 113 26.25 -1.40 40.65
N GLY A 114 26.55 -1.98 41.86
CA GLY A 114 27.62 -1.49 42.70
C GLY A 114 29.02 -1.72 42.12
N ALA A 115 29.32 -2.92 41.60
CA ALA A 115 30.63 -3.26 41.06
C ALA A 115 31.02 -2.42 39.84
N LEU A 116 30.06 -2.04 39.01
CA LEU A 116 30.29 -1.22 37.82
C LEU A 116 30.03 0.27 38.03
N GLY A 117 29.54 0.67 39.20
CA GLY A 117 29.21 2.06 39.53
C GLY A 117 28.11 2.64 38.64
N LEU A 118 27.12 1.83 38.25
CA LEU A 118 26.09 2.24 37.29
C LEU A 118 25.20 3.37 37.80
N GLU A 119 25.19 3.64 39.10
CA GLU A 119 24.46 4.77 39.71
C GLU A 119 24.97 6.13 39.19
N HIS A 120 26.22 6.19 38.77
CA HIS A 120 26.87 7.40 38.26
C HIS A 120 26.88 7.47 36.72
N ASP A 121 26.45 6.39 36.04
CA ASP A 121 26.43 6.33 34.59
C ASP A 121 25.22 7.13 34.02
N PRO A 122 25.42 7.99 33.02
CA PRO A 122 24.34 8.79 32.40
C PRO A 122 23.14 7.96 31.91
N ASP A 123 23.39 6.73 31.43
CA ASP A 123 22.33 5.85 30.92
C ASP A 123 21.41 5.33 32.03
N PHE A 124 21.91 5.27 33.28
CA PHE A 124 21.20 4.74 34.43
C PHE A 124 20.76 5.84 35.42
N ARG A 125 21.31 7.05 35.31
CA ARG A 125 21.01 8.19 36.17
C ARG A 125 19.74 8.90 35.74
N SER A 126 18.93 9.36 36.71
CA SER A 126 17.88 10.35 36.51
C SER A 126 18.32 11.69 37.12
N ASP A 127 18.07 12.76 36.39
CA ASP A 127 18.39 14.12 36.87
C ASP A 127 17.47 14.58 38.01
N ASP A 128 16.34 13.89 38.20
CA ASP A 128 15.36 14.18 39.29
C ASP A 128 15.68 13.51 40.64
N ALA A 129 16.69 12.63 40.71
CA ALA A 129 17.04 11.91 41.92
C ALA A 129 17.82 12.80 42.90
N SER A 130 17.21 13.12 44.04
CA SER A 130 17.78 14.01 45.09
C SER A 130 18.66 13.28 46.09
N THR A 131 18.45 11.98 46.30
CA THR A 131 19.16 11.16 47.27
C THR A 131 19.94 10.01 46.61
N ASP A 132 21.03 9.55 47.31
CA ASP A 132 21.81 8.38 46.86
C ASP A 132 20.92 7.12 46.76
N TYR A 133 20.00 6.98 47.68
CA TYR A 133 19.05 5.88 47.70
C TYR A 133 18.13 5.87 46.47
N GLU A 134 17.63 7.06 46.08
CA GLU A 134 16.81 7.18 44.89
C GLU A 134 17.62 6.89 43.63
N ARG A 135 18.86 7.37 43.52
CA ARG A 135 19.77 7.08 42.40
C ARG A 135 19.99 5.58 42.26
N HIS A 136 20.29 4.91 43.38
CA HIS A 136 20.49 3.46 43.37
C HIS A 136 19.22 2.71 42.91
N ARG A 137 18.04 3.05 43.44
CA ARG A 137 16.78 2.43 43.02
C ARG A 137 16.44 2.65 41.55
N ILE A 138 16.68 3.84 41.01
CA ILE A 138 16.46 4.14 39.60
C ILE A 138 17.44 3.35 38.73
N ALA A 139 18.71 3.31 39.09
CA ALA A 139 19.71 2.51 38.42
C ALA A 139 19.33 1.01 38.38
N LEU A 140 18.85 0.50 39.50
CA LEU A 140 18.38 -0.89 39.61
C LEU A 140 17.15 -1.17 38.74
N ALA A 141 16.19 -0.24 38.67
CA ALA A 141 15.02 -0.38 37.81
C ALA A 141 15.41 -0.40 36.35
N ARG A 142 16.24 0.56 35.87
CA ARG A 142 16.74 0.61 34.51
C ARG A 142 17.60 -0.61 34.15
N PHE A 143 18.39 -1.09 35.10
CA PHE A 143 19.15 -2.33 34.91
C PHE A 143 18.22 -3.53 34.68
N ARG A 144 17.15 -3.67 35.46
CA ARG A 144 16.16 -4.74 35.29
C ARG A 144 15.44 -4.67 33.93
N ASP A 145 15.11 -3.47 33.48
CA ASP A 145 14.47 -3.26 32.16
C ASP A 145 15.40 -3.66 31.00
N GLY A 146 16.71 -3.49 31.18
CA GLY A 146 17.71 -3.89 30.20
C GLY A 146 18.06 -5.38 30.21
N LEU A 147 17.81 -6.08 31.35
CA LEU A 147 18.17 -7.48 31.55
C LEU A 147 17.08 -8.41 30.98
N SER A 148 17.51 -9.37 30.17
CA SER A 148 16.67 -10.46 29.72
C SER A 148 17.41 -11.79 29.89
N THR A 149 16.78 -12.71 30.61
CA THR A 149 17.31 -14.05 30.85
C THR A 149 16.30 -15.07 30.36
N ARG A 150 16.77 -16.07 29.62
CA ARG A 150 15.91 -17.13 29.10
C ARG A 150 16.66 -18.45 29.00
N ARG A 151 15.93 -19.54 29.18
CA ARG A 151 16.45 -20.89 28.90
C ARG A 151 16.52 -21.13 27.40
N VAL A 152 17.57 -21.76 26.92
CA VAL A 152 17.71 -22.13 25.52
C VAL A 152 17.04 -23.49 25.27
N GLY A 153 15.83 -23.48 24.76
CA GLY A 153 15.04 -24.69 24.53
C GLY A 153 14.80 -25.51 25.80
N GLN A 154 15.02 -26.81 25.76
CA GLN A 154 14.94 -27.72 26.91
C GLN A 154 16.33 -28.08 27.48
N SER A 155 17.36 -27.30 27.13
CA SER A 155 18.73 -27.55 27.59
C SER A 155 18.99 -26.99 28.99
N TYR A 156 20.15 -27.32 29.58
CA TYR A 156 20.65 -26.73 30.81
C TYR A 156 21.40 -25.41 30.58
N VAL A 157 21.20 -24.80 29.38
CA VAL A 157 21.83 -23.53 29.03
C VAL A 157 20.88 -22.39 29.27
N ILE A 158 21.34 -21.39 30.02
CA ILE A 158 20.65 -20.11 30.20
C ILE A 158 21.38 -19.05 29.37
N GLU A 159 20.62 -18.35 28.55
CA GLU A 159 21.08 -17.18 27.82
C GLU A 159 20.78 -15.94 28.65
N VAL A 160 21.79 -15.17 28.94
CA VAL A 160 21.73 -13.88 29.62
C VAL A 160 22.03 -12.80 28.60
N SER A 161 21.13 -11.84 28.43
CA SER A 161 21.31 -10.74 27.51
C SER A 161 21.01 -9.40 28.18
N PHE A 162 21.81 -8.40 27.83
CA PHE A 162 21.62 -7.04 28.33
C PHE A 162 21.56 -6.05 27.18
N ARG A 163 20.60 -5.11 27.27
CA ARG A 163 20.40 -4.07 26.29
C ARG A 163 20.97 -2.74 26.78
N SER A 164 21.84 -2.12 25.96
CA SER A 164 22.42 -0.81 26.23
C SER A 164 22.47 0.04 24.95
N THR A 165 22.62 1.34 25.11
CA THR A 165 22.88 2.28 24.00
C THR A 165 24.31 2.17 23.48
N ASP A 166 25.24 1.70 24.34
CA ASP A 166 26.65 1.47 24.03
C ASP A 166 26.95 -0.04 23.93
N PRO A 167 27.53 -0.53 22.80
CA PRO A 167 27.84 -1.95 22.60
C PRO A 167 28.86 -2.49 23.61
N ASP A 168 29.86 -1.70 24.01
CA ASP A 168 30.88 -2.13 24.97
C ASP A 168 30.30 -2.21 26.38
N LYS A 169 29.42 -1.28 26.76
CA LYS A 169 28.69 -1.35 28.03
C LYS A 169 27.80 -2.59 28.07
N ALA A 170 27.07 -2.91 26.97
CA ALA A 170 26.23 -4.09 26.91
C ALA A 170 27.02 -5.37 27.22
N ALA A 171 28.18 -5.55 26.58
CA ALA A 171 29.05 -6.71 26.79
C ALA A 171 29.63 -6.75 28.21
N ARG A 172 30.13 -5.62 28.73
CA ARG A 172 30.69 -5.53 30.09
C ARG A 172 29.65 -5.85 31.16
N ILE A 173 28.45 -5.29 31.02
CA ILE A 173 27.35 -5.54 31.98
C ILE A 173 26.93 -7.00 31.92
N THR A 174 26.77 -7.59 30.71
CA THR A 174 26.39 -9.00 30.56
C THR A 174 27.43 -9.93 31.21
N ASN A 175 28.71 -9.67 30.99
CA ASN A 175 29.78 -10.45 31.60
C ASN A 175 29.84 -10.24 33.14
N ALA A 176 29.57 -9.03 33.60
CA ALA A 176 29.49 -8.76 35.03
C ALA A 176 28.32 -9.51 35.70
N ILE A 177 27.17 -9.62 35.03
CA ILE A 177 26.00 -10.39 35.50
C ILE A 177 26.38 -11.87 35.67
N THR A 178 27.00 -12.48 34.68
CA THR A 178 27.42 -13.88 34.73
C THR A 178 28.47 -14.11 35.83
N ALA A 179 29.42 -13.18 36.01
CA ALA A 179 30.42 -13.24 37.07
C ALA A 179 29.80 -13.05 38.45
N ALA A 180 28.86 -12.12 38.64
CA ALA A 180 28.16 -11.90 39.89
C ALA A 180 27.32 -13.13 40.29
N TYR A 181 26.63 -13.72 39.32
CA TYR A 181 25.89 -14.96 39.56
C TYR A 181 26.78 -16.12 40.00
N ILE A 182 27.93 -16.32 39.37
CA ILE A 182 28.88 -17.36 39.76
C ILE A 182 29.41 -17.09 41.17
N ARG A 183 29.74 -15.83 41.51
CA ARG A 183 30.16 -15.45 42.88
C ARG A 183 29.08 -15.71 43.92
N ASP A 184 27.82 -15.33 43.60
CA ASP A 184 26.68 -15.59 44.50
C ASP A 184 26.46 -17.08 44.74
N GLN A 185 26.55 -17.91 43.71
CA GLN A 185 26.47 -19.37 43.80
C GLN A 185 27.61 -19.95 44.66
N LEU A 186 28.83 -19.43 44.53
CA LEU A 186 29.98 -19.85 45.32
C LEU A 186 29.83 -19.44 46.79
N SER A 187 29.44 -18.16 47.04
CA SER A 187 29.24 -17.68 48.41
C SER A 187 28.15 -18.46 49.14
N ALA A 188 27.02 -18.72 48.48
CA ALA A 188 25.92 -19.50 49.05
C ALA A 188 26.35 -20.94 49.43
N LYS A 189 27.18 -21.59 48.59
CA LYS A 189 27.76 -22.91 48.92
C LYS A 189 28.73 -22.86 50.10
N THR A 190 29.61 -21.85 50.11
CA THR A 190 30.57 -21.67 51.20
C THR A 190 29.85 -21.43 52.52
N ASP A 191 28.82 -20.57 52.55
CA ASP A 191 28.02 -20.29 53.72
C ASP A 191 27.34 -21.56 54.27
N VAL A 192 26.75 -22.38 53.39
CA VAL A 192 26.13 -23.66 53.81
C VAL A 192 27.19 -24.64 54.32
N ALA A 193 28.35 -24.75 53.67
CA ALA A 193 29.44 -25.62 54.11
C ALA A 193 30.00 -25.20 55.48
N GLN A 194 30.19 -23.89 55.71
CA GLN A 194 30.64 -23.34 57.00
C GLN A 194 29.63 -23.63 58.10
N GLN A 195 28.35 -23.39 57.89
CA GLN A 195 27.32 -23.72 58.87
C GLN A 195 27.30 -25.21 59.20
N ALA A 196 27.42 -26.07 58.16
CA ALA A 196 27.49 -27.50 58.35
C ALA A 196 28.76 -27.91 59.14
N SER A 197 29.92 -27.31 58.82
CA SER A 197 31.17 -27.54 59.57
C SER A 197 31.06 -27.16 61.04
N GLN A 198 30.52 -25.99 61.35
CA GLN A 198 30.29 -25.52 62.75
C GLN A 198 29.39 -26.49 63.47
N TRP A 199 28.24 -26.87 62.89
CA TRP A 199 27.33 -27.83 63.55
C TRP A 199 27.99 -29.19 63.78
N MET A 200 28.74 -29.72 62.80
CA MET A 200 29.47 -30.97 62.92
C MET A 200 30.54 -30.88 64.03
N GLN A 201 31.27 -29.77 64.16
CA GLN A 201 32.28 -29.54 65.16
C GLN A 201 31.74 -29.52 66.57
N GLU A 202 30.59 -28.85 66.76
CA GLU A 202 29.84 -28.90 68.05
C GLU A 202 29.42 -30.33 68.38
N ARG A 203 28.92 -31.08 67.41
CA ARG A 203 28.47 -32.44 67.55
C ARG A 203 29.63 -33.40 67.89
N VAL A 204 30.77 -33.25 67.24
CA VAL A 204 32.00 -34.02 67.53
C VAL A 204 32.45 -33.74 68.94
N THR A 205 32.43 -32.48 69.43
CA THR A 205 32.77 -32.09 70.79
C THR A 205 31.83 -32.73 71.82
N GLU A 206 30.52 -32.68 71.56
CA GLU A 206 29.51 -33.32 72.39
C GLU A 206 29.69 -34.84 72.49
N LEU A 207 29.93 -35.49 71.32
CA LEU A 207 30.14 -36.93 71.24
C LEU A 207 31.44 -37.35 71.96
N SER A 208 32.50 -36.56 71.84
CA SER A 208 33.74 -36.82 72.58
C SER A 208 33.53 -36.78 74.11
N ALA A 209 32.78 -35.79 74.59
CA ALA A 209 32.45 -35.72 76.06
C ALA A 209 31.60 -36.93 76.50
N LYS A 210 30.60 -37.32 75.71
CA LYS A 210 29.76 -38.51 75.97
C LYS A 210 30.59 -39.81 75.95
N LEU A 211 31.49 -39.93 74.96
CA LEU A 211 32.38 -41.09 74.90
C LEU A 211 33.32 -41.15 76.11
N ASN A 212 33.91 -40.03 76.50
CA ASN A 212 34.77 -39.97 77.67
C ASN A 212 33.97 -40.33 78.98
N THR A 213 32.74 -39.82 79.10
CA THR A 213 31.88 -40.16 80.21
C THR A 213 31.49 -41.63 80.22
N ALA A 214 31.13 -42.20 79.07
CA ALA A 214 30.81 -43.63 78.96
C ALA A 214 32.05 -44.52 79.17
N ALA A 215 33.18 -44.14 78.68
CA ALA A 215 34.45 -44.85 78.92
C ALA A 215 34.85 -44.82 80.43
N ALA A 216 34.73 -43.64 81.03
CA ALA A 216 34.95 -43.50 82.49
C ALA A 216 33.98 -44.35 83.30
N ALA A 217 32.69 -44.42 82.89
CA ALA A 217 31.71 -45.31 83.56
C ALA A 217 32.08 -46.80 83.47
N VAL A 218 32.55 -47.24 82.32
CA VAL A 218 33.07 -48.61 82.12
C VAL A 218 34.26 -48.87 83.05
N GLN A 219 35.23 -47.97 83.08
CA GLN A 219 36.42 -48.06 83.91
C GLN A 219 36.06 -48.08 85.43
N LYS A 220 35.23 -47.18 85.83
CA LYS A 220 34.73 -47.08 87.19
C LYS A 220 34.03 -48.36 87.61
N PHE A 221 33.13 -48.86 86.76
CA PHE A 221 32.39 -50.09 86.99
C PHE A 221 33.32 -51.30 87.12
N ARG A 222 34.36 -51.42 86.24
CA ARG A 222 35.40 -52.45 86.38
C ARG A 222 36.17 -52.34 87.62
N ALA A 223 36.60 -51.13 88.09
CA ALA A 223 37.33 -50.90 89.29
C ALA A 223 36.52 -51.20 90.61
N GLU A 224 35.28 -50.76 90.65
CA GLU A 224 34.37 -50.98 91.85
C GLU A 224 34.00 -52.45 92.05
N ASN A 225 33.92 -53.24 90.99
CA ASN A 225 33.52 -54.66 91.07
C ASN A 225 34.71 -55.62 90.90
N GLY A 226 35.94 -55.12 90.86
CA GLY A 226 37.16 -55.97 90.82
C GLY A 226 37.24 -56.86 89.57
N ILE A 227 36.61 -56.45 88.45
CA ILE A 227 36.56 -57.21 87.21
C ILE A 227 37.87 -56.97 86.43
N SER A 228 38.79 -57.93 86.53
CA SER A 228 40.02 -57.97 85.71
C SER A 228 39.84 -58.99 84.57
N ASP A 229 40.49 -58.79 83.39
CA ASP A 229 40.35 -59.64 82.21
C ASP A 229 40.61 -61.14 82.43
N ASN A 230 41.23 -61.46 83.63
CA ASN A 230 41.53 -62.84 83.99
C ASN A 230 40.64 -63.43 85.09
N ASN A 231 39.65 -62.70 85.67
CA ASN A 231 38.84 -63.20 86.76
C ASN A 231 37.35 -62.91 86.60
N THR A 232 36.75 -63.69 85.76
CA THR A 232 35.32 -63.69 85.49
C THR A 232 34.61 -64.59 86.47
N ASN A 233 34.40 -64.13 87.74
CA ASN A 233 33.59 -64.81 88.75
C ASN A 233 32.12 -64.78 88.30
N ASN A 234 31.45 -65.92 88.30
CA ASN A 234 30.13 -66.31 87.91
C ASN A 234 28.98 -65.40 88.40
N GLN A 235 28.95 -64.12 88.07
CA GLN A 235 27.78 -63.25 88.35
C GLN A 235 27.20 -62.72 86.99
N PRO A 236 26.23 -63.43 86.42
CA PRO A 236 25.69 -63.05 85.11
C PRO A 236 25.16 -61.61 85.01
N ARG A 237 24.58 -61.07 86.11
CA ARG A 237 24.03 -59.70 86.12
C ARG A 237 25.10 -58.57 86.05
N LEU A 238 26.33 -58.82 86.53
CA LEU A 238 27.39 -57.85 86.44
C LEU A 238 28.01 -57.84 85.03
N ILE A 239 28.06 -59.00 84.37
CA ILE A 239 28.54 -59.16 83.01
C ILE A 239 27.58 -58.47 82.05
N ASP A 240 26.24 -58.63 82.21
CA ASP A 240 25.24 -57.98 81.38
C ASP A 240 25.30 -56.46 81.53
N LYS A 241 25.49 -55.91 82.74
CA LYS A 241 25.68 -54.46 82.92
C LYS A 241 26.98 -53.94 82.31
N LEU A 242 28.08 -54.65 82.43
CA LEU A 242 29.34 -54.31 81.80
C LEU A 242 29.24 -54.30 80.30
N THR A 243 28.69 -55.36 79.73
CA THR A 243 28.47 -55.47 78.27
C THR A 243 27.56 -54.36 77.75
N GLY A 244 26.52 -53.97 78.54
CA GLY A 244 25.67 -52.83 78.22
C GLY A 244 26.42 -51.48 78.18
N LEU A 245 27.29 -51.22 79.19
CA LEU A 245 28.12 -50.02 79.27
C LEU A 245 29.17 -49.99 78.16
N GLU A 246 29.81 -51.14 77.85
CA GLU A 246 30.76 -51.29 76.79
C GLU A 246 30.12 -51.07 75.46
N ALA A 247 28.94 -51.68 75.23
CA ALA A 247 28.14 -51.43 73.97
C ALA A 247 27.78 -49.94 73.80
N GLN A 248 27.44 -49.27 74.91
CA GLN A 248 27.17 -47.82 74.86
C GLN A 248 28.41 -47.00 74.55
N ALA A 249 29.56 -47.31 75.10
CA ALA A 249 30.85 -46.65 74.83
C ALA A 249 31.27 -46.90 73.39
N GLN A 250 31.10 -48.14 72.85
CA GLN A 250 31.38 -48.47 71.47
C GLN A 250 30.41 -47.74 70.47
N ALA A 251 29.15 -47.62 70.84
CA ALA A 251 28.18 -46.86 70.04
C ALA A 251 28.59 -45.37 69.91
N TYR A 252 28.96 -44.74 71.05
CA TYR A 252 29.46 -43.36 71.03
C TYR A 252 30.78 -43.23 70.24
N ARG A 253 31.67 -44.18 70.34
CA ARG A 253 32.89 -44.22 69.59
C ARG A 253 32.66 -44.28 68.08
N LYS A 254 31.78 -45.17 67.61
CA LYS A 254 31.41 -45.28 66.22
C LYS A 254 30.76 -44.00 65.66
N LEU A 255 29.88 -43.39 66.47
CA LEU A 255 29.28 -42.11 66.16
C LEU A 255 30.32 -40.99 66.02
N TYR A 256 31.24 -40.90 67.01
CA TYR A 256 32.32 -39.93 67.04
C TYR A 256 33.23 -40.07 65.79
N GLU A 257 33.68 -41.28 65.48
CA GLU A 257 34.50 -41.58 64.28
C GLU A 257 33.76 -41.22 63.03
N SER A 258 32.46 -41.56 62.90
CA SER A 258 31.66 -41.23 61.71
C SER A 258 31.46 -39.73 61.54
N PHE A 259 31.21 -38.96 62.61
CA PHE A 259 31.07 -37.53 62.54
C PHE A 259 32.40 -36.82 62.28
N LEU A 260 33.50 -37.34 62.80
CA LEU A 260 34.85 -36.84 62.57
C LEU A 260 35.23 -36.99 61.08
N GLN A 261 34.94 -38.15 60.49
CA GLN A 261 35.15 -38.39 59.07
C GLN A 261 34.31 -37.41 58.22
N LYS A 262 33.02 -37.26 58.51
CA LYS A 262 32.16 -36.31 57.81
C LYS A 262 32.61 -34.86 57.93
N LEU A 263 33.09 -34.45 59.11
CA LEU A 263 33.68 -33.13 59.30
C LEU A 263 34.89 -32.92 58.39
N THR A 264 35.79 -33.91 58.32
CA THR A 264 36.99 -33.83 57.47
C THR A 264 36.63 -33.75 55.98
N GLU A 265 35.65 -34.58 55.56
CA GLU A 265 35.12 -34.52 54.16
C GLU A 265 34.50 -33.16 53.83
N ASN A 266 33.70 -32.58 54.76
CA ASN A 266 33.08 -31.28 54.58
C ASN A 266 34.12 -30.14 54.53
N GLN A 267 35.17 -30.17 55.38
CA GLN A 267 36.27 -29.20 55.37
C GLN A 267 37.08 -29.24 54.05
N GLN A 268 37.22 -30.42 53.45
CA GLN A 268 37.85 -30.54 52.11
C GLN A 268 36.99 -29.90 51.03
N GLN A 269 35.65 -30.05 51.09
CA GLN A 269 34.74 -29.41 50.17
C GLN A 269 34.69 -27.89 50.35
N GLU A 270 34.79 -27.38 51.57
CA GLU A 270 34.89 -25.95 51.89
C GLU A 270 36.14 -25.32 51.30
N SER A 271 37.27 -26.04 51.29
CA SER A 271 38.56 -25.55 50.77
C SER A 271 38.63 -25.40 49.24
N TYR A 272 37.75 -26.11 48.49
CA TYR A 272 37.69 -26.05 47.01
C TYR A 272 36.24 -25.99 46.54
N PRO A 273 35.54 -24.87 46.75
CA PRO A 273 34.15 -24.73 46.28
C PRO A 273 34.10 -24.67 44.77
N VAL A 274 33.43 -25.64 44.13
CA VAL A 274 33.23 -25.68 42.68
C VAL A 274 31.85 -25.17 42.35
N SER A 275 31.76 -24.16 41.48
CA SER A 275 30.47 -23.66 40.97
C SER A 275 29.78 -24.73 40.12
N ASN A 276 28.46 -24.87 40.30
CA ASN A 276 27.64 -25.71 39.43
C ASN A 276 27.33 -25.01 38.08
N ALA A 277 27.65 -23.71 37.96
CA ALA A 277 27.45 -22.94 36.75
C ALA A 277 28.79 -22.62 36.08
N ARG A 278 28.85 -22.72 34.77
CA ARG A 278 30.03 -22.41 33.99
C ARG A 278 29.63 -21.54 32.80
N VAL A 279 30.38 -20.49 32.50
CA VAL A 279 30.24 -19.70 31.29
C VAL A 279 30.70 -20.55 30.11
N ILE A 280 29.82 -20.77 29.12
CA ILE A 280 30.13 -21.43 27.85
C ILE A 280 30.63 -20.39 26.86
N THR A 281 29.91 -19.27 26.76
CA THR A 281 30.20 -18.18 25.85
C THR A 281 30.11 -16.86 26.59
N GLU A 282 31.23 -16.12 26.59
CA GLU A 282 31.23 -14.76 27.12
C GLU A 282 30.55 -13.80 26.15
N ALA A 283 29.95 -12.74 26.68
CA ALA A 283 29.36 -11.71 25.85
C ALA A 283 30.45 -10.93 25.12
N SER A 284 30.40 -10.93 23.80
CA SER A 284 31.21 -10.09 22.94
C SER A 284 30.48 -8.79 22.59
N THR A 285 31.24 -7.76 22.20
CA THR A 285 30.68 -6.50 21.74
C THR A 285 29.85 -6.70 20.46
N PRO A 286 28.55 -6.37 20.46
CA PRO A 286 27.71 -6.57 19.29
C PRO A 286 28.08 -5.60 18.17
N LEU A 287 28.37 -6.14 16.97
CA LEU A 287 28.77 -5.35 15.79
C LEU A 287 27.58 -4.65 15.11
N ALA A 288 26.37 -5.13 15.34
CA ALA A 288 25.17 -4.58 14.70
C ALA A 288 24.15 -4.12 15.75
N LYS A 289 23.48 -3.00 15.46
CA LYS A 289 22.37 -2.51 16.28
C LYS A 289 21.16 -3.45 16.19
N THR A 290 20.57 -3.72 17.33
CA THR A 290 19.40 -4.59 17.45
C THR A 290 18.10 -3.80 17.24
N TYR A 291 18.07 -2.51 17.65
CA TYR A 291 16.93 -1.61 17.46
C TYR A 291 17.43 -0.20 17.08
N PRO A 292 16.70 0.56 16.23
CA PRO A 292 15.52 0.15 15.47
C PRO A 292 15.87 -0.80 14.31
N LYS A 293 14.94 -1.72 13.97
CA LYS A 293 15.07 -2.64 12.84
C LYS A 293 14.85 -1.89 11.52
N SER A 294 15.83 -1.12 11.07
CA SER A 294 15.73 -0.18 9.95
C SER A 294 15.18 -0.80 8.67
N LYS A 295 15.60 -2.03 8.33
CA LYS A 295 15.10 -2.74 7.14
C LYS A 295 13.59 -3.03 7.21
N LEU A 296 13.11 -3.44 8.36
CA LEU A 296 11.69 -3.75 8.58
C LEU A 296 10.84 -2.48 8.58
N ILE A 297 11.33 -1.40 9.20
CA ILE A 297 10.64 -0.10 9.23
C ILE A 297 10.54 0.47 7.81
N LEU A 298 11.61 0.41 7.01
CA LEU A 298 11.60 0.85 5.62
C LEU A 298 10.64 0.02 4.75
N LEU A 299 10.63 -1.30 4.91
CA LEU A 299 9.69 -2.15 4.19
C LEU A 299 8.23 -1.80 4.52
N LEU A 300 7.94 -1.63 5.82
CA LEU A 300 6.60 -1.27 6.28
C LEU A 300 6.18 0.12 5.81
N SER A 301 7.11 1.09 5.77
CA SER A 301 6.82 2.44 5.29
C SER A 301 6.45 2.47 3.81
N VAL A 302 7.13 1.67 2.97
CA VAL A 302 6.78 1.53 1.55
C VAL A 302 5.38 0.93 1.40
N LEU A 303 5.06 -0.12 2.15
CA LEU A 303 3.74 -0.75 2.13
C LEU A 303 2.63 0.24 2.53
N LEU A 304 2.83 0.97 3.63
CA LEU A 304 1.88 2.00 4.10
C LEU A 304 1.75 3.15 3.09
N GLY A 305 2.86 3.56 2.47
CA GLY A 305 2.87 4.55 1.40
C GLY A 305 2.04 4.12 0.18
N LEU A 306 2.12 2.85 -0.22
CA LEU A 306 1.31 2.29 -1.31
C LEU A 306 -0.18 2.24 -0.96
N ILE A 307 -0.52 1.84 0.28
CA ILE A 307 -1.91 1.82 0.75
C ILE A 307 -2.49 3.24 0.77
N ALA A 308 -1.74 4.21 1.30
CA ALA A 308 -2.16 5.61 1.32
C ALA A 308 -2.34 6.15 -0.11
N ALA A 309 -1.43 5.83 -1.02
CA ALA A 309 -1.54 6.21 -2.43
C ALA A 309 -2.79 5.62 -3.10
N ALA A 310 -3.09 4.36 -2.85
CA ALA A 310 -4.30 3.70 -3.36
C ALA A 310 -5.58 4.38 -2.82
N ALA A 311 -5.59 4.72 -1.53
CA ALA A 311 -6.70 5.45 -0.91
C ALA A 311 -6.90 6.84 -1.53
N VAL A 312 -5.81 7.61 -1.71
CA VAL A 312 -5.86 8.93 -2.36
C VAL A 312 -6.33 8.82 -3.82
N ALA A 313 -5.85 7.81 -4.55
CA ALA A 313 -6.28 7.56 -5.93
C ALA A 313 -7.77 7.19 -6.00
N ALA A 314 -8.26 6.36 -5.08
CA ALA A 314 -9.68 6.00 -4.99
C ALA A 314 -10.56 7.22 -4.66
N ILE A 315 -10.17 8.04 -3.67
CA ILE A 315 -10.89 9.27 -3.32
C ILE A 315 -10.93 10.22 -4.52
N ARG A 316 -9.80 10.43 -5.21
CA ARG A 316 -9.78 11.24 -6.44
C ARG A 316 -10.68 10.68 -7.53
N SER A 317 -10.71 9.37 -7.70
CA SER A 317 -11.58 8.71 -8.69
C SER A 317 -13.06 8.90 -8.40
N VAL A 318 -13.46 8.88 -7.14
CA VAL A 318 -14.85 9.12 -6.70
C VAL A 318 -15.25 10.60 -6.86
N LEU A 319 -14.31 11.51 -6.56
CA LEU A 319 -14.55 12.97 -6.69
C LEU A 319 -14.46 13.47 -8.15
N ASP A 320 -13.88 12.67 -9.05
CA ASP A 320 -13.75 13.03 -10.46
C ASP A 320 -15.03 12.63 -11.23
N GLY A 321 -16.02 13.48 -11.16
CA GLY A 321 -17.30 13.33 -11.87
C GLY A 321 -17.26 13.61 -13.37
N SER A 322 -16.08 13.54 -14.04
CA SER A 322 -15.96 13.85 -15.46
C SER A 322 -16.38 12.67 -16.39
N VAL A 323 -16.80 13.00 -17.60
CA VAL A 323 -17.14 12.02 -18.64
C VAL A 323 -15.88 11.28 -19.12
N ARG A 324 -15.90 9.94 -18.97
CA ARG A 324 -14.77 9.07 -19.39
C ARG A 324 -15.17 7.85 -20.19
N ASN A 325 -16.43 7.44 -20.09
CA ASN A 325 -16.89 6.19 -20.68
C ASN A 325 -18.19 6.40 -21.46
N ALA A 326 -18.28 5.76 -22.63
CA ALA A 326 -19.50 5.73 -23.42
C ALA A 326 -20.72 5.16 -22.67
N LYS A 327 -20.48 4.22 -21.73
CA LYS A 327 -21.55 3.68 -20.87
C LYS A 327 -22.17 4.75 -19.97
N GLN A 328 -21.37 5.68 -19.43
CA GLN A 328 -21.86 6.79 -18.62
C GLN A 328 -22.81 7.69 -19.43
N ILE A 329 -22.48 8.00 -20.68
CA ILE A 329 -23.32 8.79 -21.58
C ILE A 329 -24.68 8.12 -21.76
N ARG A 330 -24.68 6.83 -22.15
CA ARG A 330 -25.93 6.11 -22.40
C ARG A 330 -26.78 5.92 -21.14
N GLN A 331 -26.16 5.57 -20.03
CA GLN A 331 -26.90 5.28 -18.78
C GLN A 331 -27.38 6.53 -18.05
N VAL A 332 -26.57 7.61 -18.03
CA VAL A 332 -26.88 8.82 -17.27
C VAL A 332 -27.62 9.85 -18.11
N LEU A 333 -27.20 10.03 -19.39
CA LEU A 333 -27.77 11.04 -20.25
C LEU A 333 -28.89 10.50 -21.15
N GLY A 334 -28.98 9.18 -21.32
CA GLY A 334 -29.97 8.57 -22.26
C GLY A 334 -29.75 9.02 -23.70
N LEU A 335 -28.54 9.42 -24.07
CA LEU A 335 -28.14 9.79 -25.42
C LEU A 335 -27.29 8.68 -26.05
N ASP A 336 -27.37 8.54 -27.37
CA ASP A 336 -26.49 7.64 -28.09
C ASP A 336 -25.06 8.18 -28.15
N TRP A 337 -24.11 7.28 -27.96
CA TRP A 337 -22.72 7.56 -28.19
C TRP A 337 -22.38 7.29 -29.64
N LEU A 338 -21.95 8.34 -30.37
CA LEU A 338 -21.69 8.27 -31.80
C LEU A 338 -20.26 7.85 -32.10
N ALA A 339 -19.27 8.43 -31.39
CA ALA A 339 -17.86 8.14 -31.59
C ALA A 339 -17.01 8.66 -30.44
N SER A 340 -15.76 8.15 -30.37
CA SER A 340 -14.67 8.74 -29.60
C SER A 340 -13.59 9.23 -30.55
N LEU A 341 -13.17 10.49 -30.40
CA LEU A 341 -12.09 11.10 -31.17
C LEU A 341 -10.82 11.09 -30.33
N PRO A 342 -9.71 10.54 -30.83
CA PRO A 342 -8.43 10.58 -30.14
C PRO A 342 -7.88 11.99 -30.03
N THR A 343 -6.98 12.23 -29.08
CA THR A 343 -6.25 13.49 -28.97
C THR A 343 -5.41 13.70 -30.21
N TYR A 344 -5.72 14.75 -30.94
CA TYR A 344 -4.99 15.16 -32.11
C TYR A 344 -4.04 16.31 -31.76
N ARG A 345 -2.74 16.12 -32.03
CA ARG A 345 -1.75 17.21 -31.92
C ARG A 345 -1.76 17.97 -33.23
N GLN A 346 -2.42 19.10 -33.24
CA GLN A 346 -2.33 20.03 -34.35
C GLN A 346 -0.89 20.56 -34.39
N ASN A 347 -0.15 20.27 -35.44
CA ASN A 347 1.10 20.96 -35.70
C ASN A 347 0.77 22.43 -35.93
N ASP A 348 1.27 23.31 -35.08
CA ASP A 348 0.88 24.72 -34.93
C ASP A 348 1.10 25.62 -36.18
N ALA A 349 1.57 25.08 -37.28
CA ALA A 349 2.11 25.87 -38.36
C ALA A 349 1.22 26.04 -39.59
N ALA A 350 0.10 25.31 -39.75
CA ALA A 350 -0.68 25.40 -40.98
C ALA A 350 -2.10 25.94 -40.72
N ALA A 351 -2.32 27.21 -41.05
CA ALA A 351 -3.66 27.73 -41.28
C ALA A 351 -4.38 26.85 -42.31
N GLY A 352 -5.58 26.34 -41.97
CA GLY A 352 -6.37 25.51 -42.87
C GLY A 352 -6.06 24.01 -42.86
N HIS A 353 -5.35 23.49 -41.85
CA HIS A 353 -5.14 22.05 -41.71
C HIS A 353 -6.46 21.33 -41.32
N VAL A 354 -6.83 20.33 -42.17
CA VAL A 354 -8.02 19.48 -41.96
C VAL A 354 -7.54 18.04 -41.95
N GLU A 355 -7.45 17.44 -40.77
CA GLU A 355 -6.90 16.10 -40.55
C GLU A 355 -7.61 15.01 -41.37
N ALA A 356 -8.92 15.11 -41.53
CA ALA A 356 -9.71 14.15 -42.29
C ALA A 356 -9.29 14.04 -43.78
N LEU A 357 -8.68 15.09 -44.32
CA LEU A 357 -8.15 15.12 -45.69
C LEU A 357 -6.64 14.91 -45.74
N ASP A 358 -5.90 15.52 -44.80
CA ASP A 358 -4.44 15.50 -44.76
C ASP A 358 -3.89 14.14 -44.30
N ALA A 359 -4.59 13.46 -43.36
CA ALA A 359 -4.26 12.12 -42.89
C ALA A 359 -5.48 11.17 -42.91
N PRO A 360 -5.91 10.74 -44.12
CA PRO A 360 -7.19 10.02 -44.27
C PRO A 360 -7.24 8.65 -43.60
N PHE A 361 -6.11 8.07 -43.21
CA PHE A 361 -6.02 6.78 -42.54
C PHE A 361 -5.70 6.92 -41.02
N SER A 362 -5.75 8.13 -40.47
CA SER A 362 -5.59 8.33 -39.07
C SER A 362 -6.81 7.81 -38.26
N PRO A 363 -6.63 7.37 -37.01
CA PRO A 363 -7.76 6.97 -36.14
C PRO A 363 -8.78 8.09 -35.95
N PHE A 364 -8.35 9.37 -36.02
CA PHE A 364 -9.22 10.52 -35.99
C PHE A 364 -10.11 10.58 -37.24
N SER A 365 -9.52 10.43 -38.42
CA SER A 365 -10.24 10.44 -39.69
C SER A 365 -11.22 9.27 -39.84
N ASP A 366 -10.86 8.10 -39.31
CA ASP A 366 -11.76 6.94 -39.25
C ASP A 366 -12.98 7.22 -38.35
N ALA A 367 -12.78 7.82 -37.20
CA ALA A 367 -13.87 8.19 -36.29
C ALA A 367 -14.79 9.25 -36.94
N ILE A 368 -14.23 10.26 -37.64
CA ILE A 368 -15.04 11.27 -38.39
C ILE A 368 -15.85 10.59 -39.50
N ARG A 369 -15.29 9.60 -40.21
CA ARG A 369 -16.07 8.80 -41.18
C ARG A 369 -17.21 8.04 -40.55
N GLY A 370 -16.99 7.47 -39.34
CA GLY A 370 -18.04 6.81 -38.57
C GLY A 370 -19.19 7.77 -38.21
N ILE A 371 -18.85 8.98 -37.75
CA ILE A 371 -19.83 10.04 -37.44
C ILE A 371 -20.62 10.42 -38.72
N LYS A 372 -19.93 10.62 -39.85
CA LYS A 372 -20.58 10.92 -41.15
C LYS A 372 -21.61 9.85 -41.50
N VAL A 373 -21.28 8.56 -41.37
CA VAL A 373 -22.21 7.46 -41.68
C VAL A 373 -23.43 7.50 -40.71
N SER A 374 -23.21 7.77 -39.46
CA SER A 374 -24.31 7.90 -38.46
C SER A 374 -25.25 9.04 -38.83
N LEU A 375 -24.71 10.20 -39.23
CA LEU A 375 -25.49 11.35 -39.68
C LEU A 375 -26.30 11.05 -40.96
N GLN A 376 -25.68 10.41 -41.95
CA GLN A 376 -26.35 10.02 -43.18
C GLN A 376 -27.49 9.01 -42.92
N ASN A 377 -27.29 8.08 -41.98
CA ASN A 377 -28.34 7.13 -41.63
C ASN A 377 -29.51 7.80 -40.90
N ALA A 378 -29.22 8.76 -40.02
CA ALA A 378 -30.25 9.50 -39.29
C ALA A 378 -31.01 10.50 -40.17
N SER A 379 -30.40 11.00 -41.25
CA SER A 379 -31.02 11.94 -42.21
C SER A 379 -31.73 11.26 -43.38
N ARG A 380 -31.86 9.91 -43.37
CA ARG A 380 -32.53 9.19 -44.45
C ARG A 380 -33.93 9.74 -44.74
N GLY A 381 -34.12 10.12 -46.00
CA GLY A 381 -35.42 10.67 -46.49
C GLY A 381 -35.52 12.19 -46.43
N LYS A 382 -34.53 12.91 -45.94
CA LYS A 382 -34.47 14.37 -45.98
C LYS A 382 -33.62 14.83 -47.15
N PRO A 383 -34.06 15.82 -47.95
CA PRO A 383 -33.28 16.34 -49.08
C PRO A 383 -32.08 17.17 -48.60
N VAL A 384 -32.13 17.76 -47.45
CA VAL A 384 -31.09 18.59 -46.84
C VAL A 384 -30.92 18.21 -45.38
N LEU A 385 -29.69 18.31 -44.87
CA LEU A 385 -29.37 18.15 -43.45
C LEU A 385 -28.77 19.44 -42.89
N CYS A 386 -29.51 20.12 -41.98
CA CYS A 386 -29.01 21.22 -41.15
C CYS A 386 -28.51 20.67 -39.83
N LEU A 387 -27.19 20.64 -39.66
CA LEU A 387 -26.51 20.03 -38.51
C LEU A 387 -25.91 21.09 -37.60
N GLY A 388 -26.23 21.07 -36.29
CA GLY A 388 -25.55 21.87 -35.26
C GLY A 388 -24.48 21.09 -34.52
N VAL A 389 -23.29 21.68 -34.39
CA VAL A 389 -22.22 21.14 -33.55
C VAL A 389 -22.13 21.96 -32.24
N MET A 390 -22.49 21.34 -31.15
CA MET A 390 -22.56 21.97 -29.80
C MET A 390 -21.52 21.38 -28.88
N SER A 391 -21.18 22.11 -27.81
CA SER A 391 -20.42 21.59 -26.66
C SER A 391 -20.84 22.26 -25.37
N LEU A 392 -20.53 21.63 -24.23
CA LEU A 392 -20.77 22.25 -22.93
C LEU A 392 -19.74 23.34 -22.65
N LEU A 393 -18.45 23.03 -22.77
CA LEU A 393 -17.37 23.92 -22.38
C LEU A 393 -16.63 24.47 -23.62
N PRO A 394 -15.99 25.65 -23.49
CA PRO A 394 -15.11 26.17 -24.53
C PRO A 394 -13.86 25.30 -24.68
N GLY A 395 -13.40 25.18 -25.92
CA GLY A 395 -12.17 24.43 -26.24
C GLY A 395 -12.36 22.92 -26.37
N GLU A 396 -13.58 22.38 -26.31
CA GLU A 396 -13.85 20.94 -26.48
C GLU A 396 -13.64 20.44 -27.90
N GLY A 397 -13.43 21.32 -28.89
CA GLY A 397 -13.06 20.97 -30.28
C GLY A 397 -14.17 21.06 -31.30
N LYS A 398 -15.27 21.78 -31.03
CA LYS A 398 -16.42 21.97 -31.94
C LYS A 398 -16.03 22.39 -33.35
N SER A 399 -15.33 23.52 -33.45
CA SER A 399 -14.90 24.09 -34.74
C SER A 399 -14.01 23.15 -35.53
N THR A 400 -13.16 22.38 -34.85
CA THR A 400 -12.33 21.35 -35.49
C THR A 400 -13.18 20.20 -36.02
N LEU A 401 -14.17 19.73 -35.26
CA LEU A 401 -15.10 18.71 -35.71
C LEU A 401 -15.93 19.20 -36.88
N ALA A 402 -16.53 20.41 -36.79
CA ALA A 402 -17.35 21.01 -37.84
C ALA A 402 -16.57 21.14 -39.15
N ALA A 403 -15.34 21.65 -39.09
CA ALA A 403 -14.48 21.81 -40.30
C ALA A 403 -14.12 20.46 -40.94
N ASN A 404 -13.76 19.44 -40.11
CA ASN A 404 -13.42 18.12 -40.65
C ASN A 404 -14.63 17.38 -41.24
N LEU A 405 -15.81 17.52 -40.61
CA LEU A 405 -17.06 16.97 -41.18
C LEU A 405 -17.43 17.65 -42.49
N ALA A 406 -17.36 19.00 -42.57
CA ALA A 406 -17.66 19.75 -43.78
C ALA A 406 -16.74 19.33 -44.94
N ALA A 407 -15.43 19.26 -44.68
CA ALA A 407 -14.46 18.81 -45.66
C ALA A 407 -14.71 17.38 -46.13
N LEU A 408 -15.06 16.46 -45.23
CA LEU A 408 -15.30 15.06 -45.61
C LEU A 408 -16.60 14.89 -46.40
N PHE A 409 -17.62 15.69 -46.12
CA PHE A 409 -18.85 15.70 -46.94
C PHE A 409 -18.59 16.30 -48.31
N ALA A 410 -17.89 17.43 -48.40
CA ALA A 410 -17.53 18.07 -49.66
C ALA A 410 -16.67 17.15 -50.55
N ALA A 411 -15.61 16.52 -49.97
CA ALA A 411 -14.77 15.55 -50.67
C ALA A 411 -15.54 14.33 -51.18
N SER A 412 -16.71 14.04 -50.64
CA SER A 412 -17.60 12.96 -51.11
C SER A 412 -18.56 13.43 -52.20
N GLY A 413 -18.44 14.67 -52.68
CA GLY A 413 -19.26 15.25 -53.74
C GLY A 413 -20.58 15.88 -53.25
N SER A 414 -20.83 15.97 -51.94
CA SER A 414 -21.99 16.66 -51.39
C SER A 414 -21.74 18.17 -51.39
N LYS A 415 -22.68 18.98 -51.91
CA LYS A 415 -22.58 20.44 -51.81
C LYS A 415 -22.78 20.88 -50.39
N THR A 416 -21.68 21.18 -49.69
CA THR A 416 -21.61 21.37 -48.21
C THR A 416 -21.31 22.82 -47.88
N LEU A 417 -22.07 23.40 -46.94
CA LEU A 417 -21.82 24.72 -46.37
C LEU A 417 -21.46 24.59 -44.89
N LEU A 418 -20.38 25.25 -44.48
CA LEU A 418 -19.97 25.41 -43.09
C LEU A 418 -20.24 26.85 -42.64
N ILE A 419 -21.00 27.06 -41.60
CA ILE A 419 -21.37 28.36 -41.07
C ILE A 419 -20.71 28.56 -39.70
N ASP A 420 -19.95 29.63 -39.52
CA ASP A 420 -19.43 30.08 -38.25
C ASP A 420 -20.53 30.86 -37.51
N ALA A 421 -21.20 30.23 -36.59
CA ALA A 421 -22.22 30.79 -35.72
C ALA A 421 -21.76 30.98 -34.26
N ASP A 422 -20.45 30.77 -33.99
CA ASP A 422 -19.85 31.04 -32.64
C ASP A 422 -19.56 32.55 -32.49
N CYS A 423 -20.61 33.30 -32.16
CA CYS A 423 -20.53 34.74 -31.94
C CYS A 423 -19.65 35.14 -30.74
N CYS A 424 -19.29 34.18 -29.88
CA CYS A 424 -18.44 34.43 -28.70
C CYS A 424 -16.94 34.36 -29.03
N ALA A 425 -16.55 33.44 -29.91
CA ALA A 425 -15.15 33.20 -30.26
C ALA A 425 -15.02 32.69 -31.71
N PRO A 426 -15.37 33.53 -32.73
CA PRO A 426 -15.35 33.10 -34.11
C PRO A 426 -13.93 32.70 -34.50
N SER A 427 -13.77 31.48 -34.98
CA SER A 427 -12.47 30.90 -35.30
C SER A 427 -12.34 30.37 -36.73
N LEU A 428 -13.44 29.94 -37.32
CA LEU A 428 -13.44 29.31 -38.63
C LEU A 428 -13.12 30.32 -39.74
N GLY A 429 -13.67 31.54 -39.68
CA GLY A 429 -13.39 32.59 -40.65
C GLY A 429 -11.90 32.89 -40.75
N ARG A 430 -11.20 33.06 -39.63
CA ARG A 430 -9.76 33.33 -39.61
C ARG A 430 -8.90 32.16 -40.11
N ARG A 431 -9.38 30.93 -39.98
CA ARG A 431 -8.63 29.70 -40.36
C ARG A 431 -8.84 29.29 -41.79
N LEU A 432 -10.07 29.39 -42.27
CA LEU A 432 -10.48 28.83 -43.57
C LEU A 432 -10.85 29.88 -44.61
N ALA A 433 -11.24 31.10 -44.21
CA ALA A 433 -11.63 32.18 -45.09
C ALA A 433 -11.03 33.54 -44.65
N PRO A 434 -9.69 33.68 -44.58
CA PRO A 434 -9.05 34.87 -43.97
C PRO A 434 -9.22 36.16 -44.77
N VAL A 435 -9.62 36.07 -46.03
CA VAL A 435 -9.72 37.24 -46.97
C VAL A 435 -11.14 37.81 -47.03
N THR A 436 -12.13 37.13 -46.45
CA THR A 436 -13.53 37.51 -46.61
C THR A 436 -13.91 38.63 -45.65
N GLN A 437 -14.48 39.72 -46.18
CA GLN A 437 -14.97 40.85 -45.39
C GLN A 437 -16.48 40.79 -45.08
N ARG A 438 -17.22 39.93 -45.74
CA ARG A 438 -18.65 39.68 -45.56
C ARG A 438 -18.87 38.32 -44.92
N GLY A 439 -19.89 38.18 -44.12
CA GLY A 439 -20.20 36.95 -43.41
C GLY A 439 -21.64 36.79 -43.04
N LEU A 440 -21.93 36.04 -41.93
CA LEU A 440 -23.28 35.71 -41.48
C LEU A 440 -24.16 36.94 -41.25
N VAL A 441 -23.60 38.02 -40.72
CA VAL A 441 -24.37 39.25 -40.40
C VAL A 441 -24.83 39.92 -41.72
N GLU A 442 -23.94 40.04 -42.68
CA GLU A 442 -24.26 40.60 -44.01
C GLU A 442 -25.19 39.67 -44.80
N ALA A 443 -25.00 38.36 -44.70
CA ALA A 443 -25.88 37.38 -45.33
C ALA A 443 -27.33 37.47 -44.83
N LEU A 444 -27.54 37.77 -43.55
CA LEU A 444 -28.86 37.98 -42.94
C LEU A 444 -29.55 39.25 -43.41
N ARG A 445 -28.75 40.24 -43.84
CA ARG A 445 -29.26 41.56 -44.28
C ARG A 445 -29.44 41.65 -45.80
N ASP A 446 -28.43 41.18 -46.56
CA ASP A 446 -28.32 41.41 -48.01
C ASP A 446 -28.52 40.14 -48.85
N GLY A 447 -28.64 38.96 -48.18
CA GLY A 447 -28.68 37.65 -48.82
C GLY A 447 -27.33 36.93 -48.82
N PRO A 448 -27.31 35.58 -49.00
CA PRO A 448 -26.13 34.76 -48.80
C PRO A 448 -25.11 34.79 -49.94
N GLU A 449 -25.49 35.18 -51.17
CA GLU A 449 -24.71 34.95 -52.40
C GLU A 449 -23.31 35.55 -52.37
N GLU A 450 -23.15 36.78 -51.88
CA GLU A 450 -21.86 37.48 -51.80
C GLU A 450 -21.06 37.20 -50.55
N SER A 451 -21.66 36.52 -49.55
CA SER A 451 -21.04 36.25 -48.24
C SER A 451 -20.46 34.83 -48.14
N ILE A 452 -20.80 33.96 -49.10
CA ILE A 452 -20.33 32.57 -49.12
C ILE A 452 -19.07 32.47 -49.97
N THR A 453 -18.02 31.87 -49.39
CA THR A 453 -16.73 31.67 -50.03
C THR A 453 -16.43 30.17 -50.18
N LEU A 454 -15.88 29.75 -51.30
CA LEU A 454 -15.42 28.38 -51.50
C LEU A 454 -13.98 28.25 -50.97
N ASP A 455 -13.76 27.30 -50.07
CA ASP A 455 -12.40 26.94 -49.66
C ASP A 455 -11.77 26.01 -50.72
N PRO A 456 -10.68 26.43 -51.36
CA PRO A 456 -10.08 25.66 -52.47
C PRO A 456 -9.45 24.35 -52.00
N LYS A 457 -9.13 24.21 -50.71
CA LYS A 457 -8.50 23.01 -50.17
C LYS A 457 -9.53 21.92 -49.86
N THR A 458 -10.62 22.28 -49.21
CA THR A 458 -11.64 21.33 -48.77
C THR A 458 -12.79 21.16 -49.76
N GLU A 459 -12.90 22.02 -50.74
CA GLU A 459 -14.05 22.14 -51.66
C GLU A 459 -15.38 22.39 -50.92
N ALA A 460 -15.33 22.78 -49.64
CA ALA A 460 -16.49 23.17 -48.85
C ALA A 460 -16.75 24.67 -49.02
N PHE A 461 -18.02 25.04 -49.05
CA PHE A 461 -18.43 26.43 -48.94
C PHE A 461 -18.40 26.87 -47.49
N ILE A 462 -17.98 28.12 -47.24
CA ILE A 462 -17.83 28.69 -45.92
C ILE A 462 -18.60 30.00 -45.83
N LEU A 463 -19.43 30.15 -44.80
CA LEU A 463 -20.05 31.40 -44.42
C LEU A 463 -19.44 31.83 -43.06
N PRO A 464 -18.38 32.66 -43.08
CA PRO A 464 -17.72 33.09 -41.85
C PRO A 464 -18.55 34.10 -41.08
N LEU A 465 -18.21 34.33 -39.83
CA LEU A 465 -18.66 35.51 -39.09
C LEU A 465 -17.69 36.66 -39.38
N SER A 466 -18.18 37.69 -40.10
CA SER A 466 -17.34 38.80 -40.62
C SER A 466 -16.78 39.71 -39.54
N HIS A 467 -17.51 39.92 -38.44
CA HIS A 467 -17.11 40.79 -37.36
C HIS A 467 -16.50 39.97 -36.20
N PRO A 468 -15.18 40.08 -35.98
CA PRO A 468 -14.54 39.43 -34.83
C PRO A 468 -14.95 40.04 -33.50
N GLU A 469 -15.65 41.16 -33.52
CA GLU A 469 -16.16 41.84 -32.30
C GLU A 469 -17.35 41.04 -31.77
N ARG A 470 -17.41 40.98 -30.42
CA ARG A 470 -18.52 40.27 -29.75
C ARG A 470 -19.83 40.99 -30.01
N LEU A 471 -20.76 40.32 -30.67
CA LEU A 471 -22.10 40.81 -30.87
C LEU A 471 -22.89 40.74 -29.56
N THR A 472 -23.41 41.88 -29.07
CA THR A 472 -24.18 41.96 -27.83
C THR A 472 -25.60 41.39 -27.95
N ASN A 473 -26.12 41.32 -29.17
CA ASN A 473 -27.49 40.87 -29.50
C ASN A 473 -27.49 39.63 -30.42
N SER A 474 -26.49 38.76 -30.29
CA SER A 474 -26.36 37.57 -31.16
C SER A 474 -27.55 36.63 -31.08
N ALA A 475 -28.13 36.42 -29.93
CA ALA A 475 -29.29 35.58 -29.71
C ALA A 475 -30.54 36.11 -30.48
N ASP A 476 -30.79 37.42 -30.42
CA ASP A 476 -31.92 38.06 -31.14
C ASP A 476 -31.72 37.98 -32.65
N LEU A 477 -30.47 38.13 -33.11
CA LEU A 477 -30.11 38.00 -34.53
C LEU A 477 -30.42 36.58 -35.05
N LEU A 478 -30.01 35.58 -34.29
CA LEU A 478 -30.21 34.16 -34.64
C LEU A 478 -31.71 33.72 -34.45
N ALA A 479 -32.47 34.40 -33.61
CA ALA A 479 -33.91 34.19 -33.45
C ALA A 479 -34.76 34.91 -34.56
N SER A 480 -34.14 35.77 -35.35
CA SER A 480 -34.84 36.67 -36.28
C SER A 480 -35.56 35.91 -37.39
N PRO A 481 -36.65 36.50 -37.97
CA PRO A 481 -37.26 35.97 -39.15
C PRO A 481 -36.31 35.85 -40.34
N ALA A 482 -35.31 36.77 -40.45
CA ALA A 482 -34.26 36.74 -41.46
C ALA A 482 -33.41 35.47 -41.38
N MET A 483 -33.15 34.97 -40.16
CA MET A 483 -32.43 33.70 -40.01
C MET A 483 -33.21 32.49 -40.52
N LYS A 484 -34.51 32.46 -40.33
CA LYS A 484 -35.39 31.40 -40.88
C LYS A 484 -35.44 31.44 -42.39
N GLU A 485 -35.52 32.65 -42.97
CA GLU A 485 -35.50 32.84 -44.40
C GLU A 485 -34.16 32.43 -45.01
N LEU A 486 -33.04 32.82 -44.37
CA LEU A 486 -31.68 32.38 -44.76
C LEU A 486 -31.56 30.84 -44.72
N LEU A 487 -32.06 30.17 -43.65
CA LEU A 487 -32.05 28.70 -43.57
C LEU A 487 -32.85 28.07 -44.74
N ALA A 488 -34.00 28.63 -45.12
CA ALA A 488 -34.79 28.13 -46.23
C ALA A 488 -34.07 28.31 -47.59
N GLN A 489 -33.41 29.46 -47.81
CA GLN A 489 -32.57 29.71 -49.00
C GLN A 489 -31.37 28.76 -49.08
N LEU A 490 -30.67 28.57 -47.96
CA LEU A 490 -29.55 27.65 -47.87
C LEU A 490 -29.95 26.19 -48.08
N ALA A 491 -31.09 25.78 -47.56
CA ALA A 491 -31.65 24.46 -47.79
C ALA A 491 -31.97 24.17 -49.26
N ALA A 492 -32.35 25.19 -50.06
CA ALA A 492 -32.56 25.04 -51.50
C ALA A 492 -31.24 24.91 -52.29
N GLY A 493 -30.13 25.44 -51.78
CA GLY A 493 -28.84 25.52 -52.47
C GLY A 493 -27.79 24.47 -52.09
N PHE A 494 -27.90 23.85 -50.91
CA PHE A 494 -26.91 22.93 -50.34
C PHE A 494 -27.56 21.61 -49.93
N ALA A 495 -26.79 20.53 -50.01
CA ALA A 495 -27.22 19.23 -49.47
C ALA A 495 -26.99 19.11 -47.98
N ILE A 496 -25.96 19.77 -47.46
CA ILE A 496 -25.58 19.73 -46.05
C ILE A 496 -25.17 21.13 -45.59
N VAL A 497 -25.72 21.58 -44.47
CA VAL A 497 -25.37 22.84 -43.81
C VAL A 497 -24.94 22.53 -42.38
N ILE A 498 -23.68 22.83 -42.05
CA ILE A 498 -23.11 22.57 -40.71
C ILE A 498 -22.91 23.89 -39.97
N PHE A 499 -23.46 24.00 -38.78
CA PHE A 499 -23.33 25.15 -37.90
C PHE A 499 -22.30 24.86 -36.80
N ASP A 500 -21.26 25.67 -36.67
CA ASP A 500 -20.37 25.72 -35.52
C ASP A 500 -20.98 26.66 -34.47
N LEU A 501 -21.56 26.09 -33.41
CA LEU A 501 -22.32 26.81 -32.41
C LEU A 501 -21.43 27.17 -31.19
N PRO A 502 -21.73 28.28 -30.47
CA PRO A 502 -20.99 28.60 -29.25
C PRO A 502 -21.20 27.56 -28.15
N PRO A 503 -20.29 27.50 -27.15
CA PRO A 503 -20.44 26.59 -26.01
C PRO A 503 -21.67 26.96 -25.18
N LEU A 504 -22.46 25.97 -24.78
CA LEU A 504 -23.70 26.13 -24.02
C LEU A 504 -23.49 26.80 -22.65
N SER A 505 -22.28 26.69 -22.09
CA SER A 505 -21.90 27.36 -20.83
C SER A 505 -21.67 28.88 -20.98
N ARG A 506 -21.55 29.40 -22.20
CA ARG A 506 -21.19 30.82 -22.46
C ARG A 506 -22.29 31.63 -23.11
N ALA A 507 -23.09 31.01 -23.97
CA ALA A 507 -24.06 31.71 -24.76
C ALA A 507 -25.36 30.91 -24.93
N VAL A 508 -26.46 31.62 -25.03
CA VAL A 508 -27.78 31.04 -25.29
C VAL A 508 -28.04 30.80 -26.80
N ASP A 509 -27.16 31.31 -27.65
CA ASP A 509 -27.25 31.31 -29.10
C ASP A 509 -27.49 29.90 -29.69
N ALA A 510 -26.78 28.89 -29.15
CA ALA A 510 -26.95 27.49 -29.53
C ALA A 510 -28.35 26.96 -29.20
N ARG A 511 -28.98 27.45 -28.14
CA ARG A 511 -30.31 27.08 -27.73
C ARG A 511 -31.38 27.77 -28.60
N VAL A 512 -31.11 28.97 -29.03
CA VAL A 512 -32.00 29.74 -29.93
C VAL A 512 -32.03 29.14 -31.33
N LEU A 513 -30.89 28.76 -31.87
CA LEU A 513 -30.79 28.19 -33.21
C LEU A 513 -31.12 26.69 -33.24
N GLY A 514 -30.82 25.94 -32.15
CA GLY A 514 -31.01 24.50 -32.06
C GLY A 514 -32.34 23.93 -32.50
N PRO A 515 -33.51 24.51 -32.07
CA PRO A 515 -34.81 24.05 -32.49
C PRO A 515 -35.12 24.25 -33.99
N GLN A 516 -34.32 25.07 -34.71
CA GLN A 516 -34.48 25.34 -36.14
C GLN A 516 -33.63 24.38 -37.00
N LEU A 517 -32.77 23.56 -36.35
CA LEU A 517 -31.90 22.60 -37.02
C LEU A 517 -32.53 21.21 -37.09
N ASP A 518 -32.12 20.42 -38.06
CA ASP A 518 -32.63 19.04 -38.20
C ASP A 518 -32.03 18.09 -37.18
N GLN A 519 -30.78 18.28 -36.82
CA GLN A 519 -30.03 17.47 -35.85
C GLN A 519 -28.92 18.30 -35.21
N CYS A 520 -28.61 17.94 -33.95
CA CYS A 520 -27.49 18.49 -33.22
C CYS A 520 -26.59 17.37 -32.70
N ILE A 521 -25.31 17.61 -32.66
CA ILE A 521 -24.32 16.73 -32.02
C ILE A 521 -23.75 17.44 -30.81
N LEU A 522 -23.69 16.73 -29.68
CA LEU A 522 -23.11 17.24 -28.46
C LEU A 522 -21.67 16.71 -28.30
N LEU A 523 -20.68 17.58 -28.34
CA LEU A 523 -19.28 17.27 -28.15
C LEU A 523 -18.87 17.48 -26.72
N VAL A 524 -18.18 16.52 -26.12
CA VAL A 524 -17.68 16.56 -24.74
C VAL A 524 -16.20 16.18 -24.70
N GLU A 525 -15.43 16.82 -23.84
CA GLU A 525 -14.01 16.51 -23.67
C GLU A 525 -13.82 15.41 -22.62
N TRP A 526 -13.11 14.36 -22.98
CA TRP A 526 -12.78 13.25 -22.11
C TRP A 526 -12.02 13.71 -20.86
N GLY A 527 -12.49 13.31 -19.69
CA GLY A 527 -11.84 13.60 -18.41
C GLY A 527 -11.86 15.08 -17.99
N ARG A 528 -12.63 15.95 -18.68
CA ARG A 528 -12.77 17.36 -18.35
C ARG A 528 -14.21 17.81 -18.15
N THR A 529 -15.13 17.34 -18.97
CA THR A 529 -16.54 17.74 -18.91
C THR A 529 -17.24 17.06 -17.73
N PRO A 530 -17.79 17.82 -16.76
CA PRO A 530 -18.48 17.24 -15.59
C PRO A 530 -19.79 16.57 -16.03
N LEU A 531 -20.03 15.34 -15.61
CA LEU A 531 -21.19 14.54 -15.99
C LEU A 531 -22.52 15.11 -15.44
N GLU A 532 -22.51 15.68 -14.23
CA GLU A 532 -23.67 16.32 -13.62
C GLU A 532 -24.14 17.53 -14.42
N GLN A 533 -23.19 18.46 -14.72
CA GLN A 533 -23.50 19.63 -15.53
C GLN A 533 -23.97 19.25 -16.94
N LEU A 534 -23.35 18.21 -17.52
CA LEU A 534 -23.76 17.70 -18.82
C LEU A 534 -25.17 17.14 -18.79
N LYS A 535 -25.59 16.48 -17.70
CA LYS A 535 -26.94 15.99 -17.52
C LYS A 535 -27.96 17.14 -17.45
N GLU A 536 -27.68 18.16 -16.64
CA GLU A 536 -28.54 19.34 -16.55
C GLU A 536 -28.74 20.01 -17.92
N VAL A 537 -27.66 20.12 -18.69
CA VAL A 537 -27.73 20.71 -20.04
C VAL A 537 -28.52 19.81 -21.00
N VAL A 538 -28.32 18.49 -20.96
CA VAL A 538 -29.09 17.57 -21.81
C VAL A 538 -30.60 17.62 -21.47
N ASP A 539 -30.95 17.69 -20.19
CA ASP A 539 -32.33 17.81 -19.76
C ASP A 539 -32.94 19.15 -20.22
N LEU A 540 -32.16 20.25 -20.21
CA LEU A 540 -32.51 21.54 -20.76
C LEU A 540 -32.72 21.48 -22.28
N LEU A 541 -31.81 20.88 -23.04
CA LEU A 541 -31.94 20.72 -24.49
C LEU A 541 -33.17 19.91 -24.88
N ARG A 542 -33.54 18.89 -24.08
CA ARG A 542 -34.77 18.12 -24.26
C ARG A 542 -36.02 18.96 -24.00
N ALA A 543 -36.03 19.76 -22.93
CA ALA A 543 -37.13 20.65 -22.59
C ALA A 543 -37.38 21.70 -23.69
N GLU A 544 -36.30 22.14 -24.36
CA GLU A 544 -36.37 23.07 -25.50
C GLU A 544 -36.57 22.39 -26.84
N GLN A 545 -36.80 21.07 -26.86
CA GLN A 545 -37.05 20.27 -28.06
C GLN A 545 -35.95 20.32 -29.10
N ILE A 546 -34.70 20.51 -28.68
CA ILE A 546 -33.54 20.49 -29.54
C ILE A 546 -33.21 19.04 -29.94
N PRO A 547 -33.14 18.72 -31.25
CA PRO A 547 -32.96 17.34 -31.72
C PRO A 547 -31.51 16.88 -31.58
N VAL A 548 -31.09 16.45 -30.40
CA VAL A 548 -29.74 15.92 -30.17
C VAL A 548 -29.66 14.47 -30.62
N LEU A 549 -28.91 14.21 -31.69
CA LEU A 549 -28.70 12.87 -32.26
C LEU A 549 -27.89 11.98 -31.33
N GLY A 550 -26.87 12.56 -30.70
CA GLY A 550 -25.99 11.83 -29.79
C GLY A 550 -24.78 12.64 -29.37
N THR A 551 -23.90 11.97 -28.64
CA THR A 551 -22.72 12.58 -28.02
C THR A 551 -21.43 12.01 -28.63
N ILE A 552 -20.45 12.88 -28.80
CA ILE A 552 -19.08 12.52 -29.24
C ILE A 552 -18.13 12.85 -28.09
N ILE A 553 -17.30 11.87 -27.69
CA ILE A 553 -16.23 12.09 -26.72
C ILE A 553 -14.98 12.49 -27.47
N ASN A 554 -14.45 13.67 -27.21
CA ASN A 554 -13.25 14.19 -27.87
C ASN A 554 -12.03 14.19 -26.95
N LYS A 555 -10.85 14.23 -27.54
CA LYS A 555 -9.54 14.25 -26.86
C LYS A 555 -9.34 13.05 -25.96
N VAL A 556 -9.76 11.88 -26.41
CA VAL A 556 -9.54 10.63 -25.69
C VAL A 556 -8.05 10.29 -25.71
N GLU A 557 -7.46 10.08 -24.53
CA GLU A 557 -6.05 9.69 -24.41
C GLU A 557 -5.80 8.27 -24.96
N ASP A 558 -4.61 8.03 -25.49
CA ASP A 558 -4.17 6.73 -26.01
C ASP A 558 -4.33 5.62 -24.96
N GLY A 559 -5.13 4.62 -25.26
CA GLY A 559 -5.37 3.45 -24.37
C GLY A 559 -6.84 3.12 -24.11
N VAL A 560 -7.79 3.98 -24.54
CA VAL A 560 -9.21 3.64 -24.51
C VAL A 560 -9.55 2.77 -25.71
N PRO A 561 -10.19 1.59 -25.54
CA PRO A 561 -10.48 0.70 -26.66
C PRO A 561 -11.38 1.38 -27.69
N PRO A 562 -11.09 1.28 -28.98
CA PRO A 562 -11.96 1.77 -30.05
C PRO A 562 -13.27 0.97 -30.09
N LEU A 563 -14.27 1.52 -30.77
CA LEU A 563 -15.66 1.05 -30.88
C LEU A 563 -15.85 -0.43 -31.20
N PHE A 564 -14.89 -1.06 -31.89
CA PHE A 564 -14.98 -2.44 -32.42
C PHE A 564 -14.02 -3.44 -31.74
N GLY A 565 -13.49 -3.14 -30.55
CA GLY A 565 -12.66 -4.09 -29.81
C GLY A 565 -11.24 -4.33 -30.34
N TRP A 566 -10.82 -3.61 -31.37
CA TRP A 566 -9.47 -3.69 -31.94
C TRP A 566 -8.51 -2.87 -31.10
N ARG A 567 -7.48 -3.51 -30.58
CA ARG A 567 -6.44 -2.82 -29.81
C ARG A 567 -5.46 -2.11 -30.76
N PRO A 568 -4.85 -0.98 -30.37
CA PRO A 568 -3.79 -0.34 -31.18
C PRO A 568 -2.63 -1.29 -31.53
N ALA A 569 -2.39 -2.32 -30.72
CA ALA A 569 -1.42 -3.38 -31.01
C ALA A 569 -1.85 -4.26 -32.19
N ASP A 570 -3.14 -4.54 -32.34
CA ASP A 570 -3.68 -5.37 -33.41
C ASP A 570 -3.61 -4.62 -34.77
N LEU A 571 -3.80 -3.30 -34.73
CA LEU A 571 -3.64 -2.42 -35.88
C LEU A 571 -2.17 -2.33 -36.34
N ARG A 572 -1.20 -2.33 -35.42
CA ARG A 572 0.23 -2.36 -35.79
C ARG A 572 0.66 -3.67 -36.46
N GLN A 573 0.06 -4.80 -36.08
CA GLN A 573 0.32 -6.08 -36.74
C GLN A 573 -0.26 -6.12 -38.15
N LEU A 574 -1.43 -5.52 -38.37
CA LEU A 574 -2.03 -5.42 -39.69
C LEU A 574 -1.24 -4.47 -40.63
N THR A 575 -0.65 -3.39 -40.07
CA THR A 575 0.23 -2.49 -40.86
C THR A 575 1.59 -3.12 -41.18
N GLN A 576 2.08 -4.07 -40.38
CA GLN A 576 3.31 -4.82 -40.65
C GLN A 576 3.13 -5.97 -41.65
N SER A 577 1.90 -6.39 -41.92
CA SER A 577 1.62 -7.54 -42.82
C SER A 577 1.63 -7.22 -44.32
N GLY A 578 2.13 -6.06 -44.76
CA GLY A 578 2.26 -5.72 -46.19
C GLY A 578 0.94 -5.51 -46.94
N TYR A 579 -0.20 -5.80 -46.34
CA TYR A 579 -1.53 -5.62 -46.93
C TYR A 579 -1.88 -4.13 -47.19
N PHE A 580 -1.31 -3.25 -46.37
CA PHE A 580 -1.54 -1.80 -46.45
C PHE A 580 -0.64 -1.09 -47.48
N ASP A 581 0.56 -1.60 -47.75
CA ASP A 581 1.45 -1.00 -48.78
C ASP A 581 0.87 -1.07 -50.19
N TRP A 582 0.16 -2.16 -50.50
CA TRP A 582 -0.55 -2.28 -51.79
C TRP A 582 -1.73 -1.30 -51.89
N ALA A 583 -2.45 -1.06 -50.79
CA ALA A 583 -3.58 -0.12 -50.75
C ALA A 583 -3.13 1.34 -50.88
N ILE A 584 -2.01 1.73 -50.27
CA ILE A 584 -1.47 3.10 -50.30
C ILE A 584 -0.92 3.43 -51.69
N HIS A 585 -0.19 2.54 -52.31
CA HIS A 585 0.36 2.76 -53.66
C HIS A 585 -0.68 2.58 -54.78
N GLY A 586 -1.68 1.74 -54.57
CA GLY A 586 -2.76 1.54 -55.54
C GLY A 586 -3.78 2.68 -55.61
N VAL A 587 -4.03 3.36 -54.49
CA VAL A 587 -5.03 4.43 -54.37
C VAL A 587 -4.45 5.78 -54.85
N SER A 588 -3.18 6.08 -54.54
CA SER A 588 -2.53 7.33 -54.96
C SER A 588 -2.44 7.43 -56.49
N SER A 589 -2.21 6.33 -57.22
CA SER A 589 -2.16 6.29 -58.68
C SER A 589 -3.55 6.39 -59.34
N ARG A 590 -4.61 5.86 -58.71
CA ARG A 590 -5.98 5.97 -59.24
C ARG A 590 -6.58 7.38 -59.07
N TRP A 591 -6.28 8.04 -57.94
CA TRP A 591 -6.75 9.41 -57.71
C TRP A 591 -6.03 10.45 -58.57
N ALA A 592 -4.78 10.23 -58.93
CA ALA A 592 -4.09 11.05 -59.93
C ALA A 592 -4.73 10.93 -61.33
N GLY A 593 -5.18 9.72 -61.67
CA GLY A 593 -5.87 9.47 -62.94
C GLY A 593 -7.27 10.10 -63.06
N LEU A 594 -8.03 10.15 -61.96
CA LEU A 594 -9.36 10.79 -61.94
C LEU A 594 -9.29 12.32 -61.99
N ARG A 595 -8.24 12.94 -61.44
CA ARG A 595 -8.03 14.40 -61.56
C ARG A 595 -7.67 14.82 -63.03
N SER A 596 -6.96 13.99 -63.75
CA SER A 596 -6.65 14.25 -65.17
C SER A 596 -7.89 14.09 -66.09
N TRP A 597 -8.79 13.17 -65.74
CA TRP A 597 -10.02 12.93 -66.56
C TRP A 597 -11.05 14.07 -66.37
N ARG A 598 -11.18 14.68 -65.21
CA ARG A 598 -12.04 15.85 -64.95
C ARG A 598 -11.55 17.15 -65.61
N ARG A 599 -10.24 17.28 -65.96
CA ARG A 599 -9.69 18.44 -66.70
C ARG A 599 -9.85 18.31 -68.23
N ALA A 600 -10.10 17.10 -68.70
CA ALA A 600 -10.29 16.87 -70.18
C ALA A 600 -11.75 16.95 -70.62
N SER A 601 -12.70 17.09 -69.69
CA SER A 601 -14.14 17.17 -69.94
C SER A 601 -14.77 18.54 -69.61
N ARG A 602 -13.94 19.61 -69.62
CA ARG A 602 -14.39 21.00 -69.60
C ARG A 602 -13.98 21.67 -70.91
#